data_f9fd1e02e4c3952c4bcf24a746b246bf
#
_entry.id   f9fd1e02e4c3952c4bcf24a746b246bf
#
_cell.length_a   1.000
_cell.length_b   1.000
_cell.length_c   1.000
_cell.angle_alpha   90.00
_cell.angle_beta   90.00
_cell.angle_gamma   90.00
#
_symmetry.space_group_name_H-M   'P 1'
#
loop_
_entity.id
_entity.type
_entity.pdbx_description
1 polymer ?
#
loop_
_entity_poly.entity_id
_entity_poly.type
_entity_poly.pdbx_seq_one_letter_code
_entity_poly.pdbx_strand_id
1 'polypeptide(L)'
;MKKVLGLLLFTYQLLIAQHQVAFLHVEPQATGMVAMSSAFSEIPFELAGGMIVVQASVNGETGNFILDTGAPGIVLDAKNDAFVASYKGGSVNGILNVGQVLVKDFQLGIIHEEKTQGNLLDVHHLELACGMDIMGLIGYEVLKGYEVVFDFPNHRIQAFKSGTTRSSMQKPTLALPFMLCGHVPVIVGKVGGKRVFLGLDSGASVNVLDRKYFKKIKAANRSNVKQELLTGLENTPNQVMAADVTETRLRSTSLPPMRYVFTDLGCLRDNFDIAIDGLLGIPFFKDKVVSIDYGQKKVFIWE
;
A
#
# COMPACT_ATOMS: atom_id res chain seq x y z
N MET A 1 0.49 -21.29 2.81
CA MET A 1 0.92 -19.89 2.98
C MET A 1 -0.32 -19.04 3.19
N LYS A 2 -0.38 -18.29 4.28
CA LYS A 2 -1.43 -17.29 4.51
C LYS A 2 -1.19 -16.10 3.58
N LYS A 3 -2.22 -15.59 2.94
CA LYS A 3 -2.16 -14.38 2.12
C LYS A 3 -2.51 -13.20 3.00
N VAL A 4 -1.72 -12.14 2.96
CA VAL A 4 -1.90 -10.93 3.77
C VAL A 4 -2.42 -9.80 2.90
N LEU A 5 -3.38 -9.05 3.42
CA LEU A 5 -3.98 -7.89 2.80
C LEU A 5 -3.77 -6.68 3.71
N GLY A 6 -2.94 -5.74 3.26
CA GLY A 6 -2.44 -4.61 4.04
C GLY A 6 -3.18 -3.30 3.86
N LEU A 7 -4.48 -3.30 3.46
CA LEU A 7 -5.22 -2.06 3.29
C LEU A 7 -5.68 -1.47 4.63
N LEU A 8 -5.12 -0.32 5.01
CA LEU A 8 -5.53 0.50 6.14
C LEU A 8 -6.43 1.64 5.70
N LEU A 9 -7.64 1.70 6.26
CA LEU A 9 -8.59 2.77 6.05
C LEU A 9 -8.78 3.58 7.32
N PHE A 10 -8.47 4.86 7.26
CA PHE A 10 -8.67 5.79 8.38
C PHE A 10 -9.78 6.78 8.09
N THR A 11 -10.81 6.77 8.91
CA THR A 11 -11.81 7.85 8.93
C THR A 11 -11.36 8.91 9.93
N TYR A 12 -11.08 10.10 9.45
CA TYR A 12 -10.78 11.25 10.31
C TYR A 12 -12.05 11.73 11.01
N GLN A 13 -12.19 11.43 12.29
CA GLN A 13 -13.01 12.25 13.18
C GLN A 13 -12.06 13.05 14.06
N LEU A 14 -11.97 14.35 13.80
CA LEU A 14 -11.19 15.29 14.60
C LEU A 14 -11.81 15.40 16.00
N LEU A 15 -11.21 14.74 16.98
CA LEU A 15 -11.35 15.11 18.39
C LEU A 15 -9.99 15.63 18.85
N ILE A 16 -9.88 16.96 19.00
CA ILE A 16 -8.71 17.61 19.54
C ILE A 16 -8.71 17.37 21.05
N ALA A 17 -7.90 16.44 21.54
CA ALA A 17 -7.53 16.33 22.94
C ALA A 17 -6.01 16.45 23.04
N GLN A 18 -5.54 17.58 23.59
CA GLN A 18 -4.13 17.78 23.92
C GLN A 18 -3.75 16.87 25.09
N HIS A 19 -2.88 15.89 24.86
CA HIS A 19 -2.16 15.20 25.92
C HIS A 19 -0.67 15.18 25.61
N GLN A 20 0.12 15.63 26.59
CA GLN A 20 1.58 15.65 26.53
C GLN A 20 2.10 14.20 26.62
N VAL A 21 2.95 13.83 25.67
CA VAL A 21 3.66 12.54 25.64
C VAL A 21 5.09 12.76 26.10
N ALA A 22 5.56 11.94 27.04
CA ALA A 22 6.92 11.96 27.56
C ALA A 22 7.92 11.44 26.50
N PHE A 23 9.03 12.17 26.34
CA PHE A 23 10.07 11.88 25.36
C PHE A 23 11.23 11.11 25.98
N LEU A 24 11.65 10.02 25.36
CA LEU A 24 12.97 9.42 25.60
C LEU A 24 14.02 10.15 24.74
N HIS A 25 14.99 10.76 25.39
CA HIS A 25 16.11 11.41 24.73
C HIS A 25 17.21 10.36 24.46
N VAL A 26 17.57 10.18 23.20
CA VAL A 26 18.80 9.52 22.78
C VAL A 26 19.55 10.50 21.86
N GLU A 27 20.74 10.90 22.24
CA GLU A 27 21.59 11.79 21.43
C GLU A 27 22.25 11.00 20.28
N PRO A 28 22.20 11.49 19.03
CA PRO A 28 22.88 10.83 17.92
C PRO A 28 24.32 11.29 17.74
N GLN A 29 25.23 10.36 17.51
CA GLN A 29 26.56 10.67 16.97
C GLN A 29 26.44 10.96 15.48
N ALA A 30 26.88 12.15 15.08
CA ALA A 30 26.85 12.62 13.70
C ALA A 30 27.91 11.90 12.83
N THR A 31 27.48 11.03 11.94
CA THR A 31 28.25 10.66 10.76
C THR A 31 27.84 11.58 9.62
N GLY A 32 28.81 12.34 9.09
CA GLY A 32 28.58 13.38 8.09
C GLY A 32 27.91 12.84 6.82
N MET A 33 26.66 13.27 6.60
CA MET A 33 25.96 13.08 5.34
C MET A 33 26.39 14.18 4.36
N VAL A 34 27.02 13.77 3.27
CA VAL A 34 27.20 14.63 2.09
C VAL A 34 25.79 14.86 1.51
N ALA A 35 25.36 16.11 1.49
CA ALA A 35 24.09 16.53 0.85
C ALA A 35 24.19 16.25 -0.64
N MET A 36 23.74 15.10 -1.09
CA MET A 36 23.48 14.83 -2.52
C MET A 36 22.13 15.40 -2.86
N SER A 37 22.13 16.52 -3.60
CA SER A 37 20.95 17.03 -4.31
C SER A 37 20.67 16.11 -5.51
N SER A 38 20.20 14.87 -5.25
CA SER A 38 19.76 13.98 -6.29
C SER A 38 18.30 14.26 -6.64
N ALA A 39 17.99 14.45 -7.93
CA ALA A 39 16.61 14.63 -8.39
C ALA A 39 15.75 13.36 -8.17
N PHE A 40 16.36 12.26 -7.82
CA PHE A 40 15.71 10.97 -7.58
C PHE A 40 16.56 10.09 -6.64
N SER A 41 15.96 9.02 -6.11
CA SER A 41 16.66 7.94 -5.40
C SER A 41 16.26 6.58 -5.93
N GLU A 42 17.18 5.63 -5.83
CA GLU A 42 16.94 4.21 -6.01
C GLU A 42 17.03 3.49 -4.67
N ILE A 43 16.02 2.71 -4.35
CA ILE A 43 15.85 2.02 -3.08
C ILE A 43 15.65 0.54 -3.41
N PRO A 44 16.61 -0.34 -3.08
CA PRO A 44 16.42 -1.78 -3.27
C PRO A 44 15.26 -2.26 -2.40
N PHE A 45 14.51 -3.26 -2.88
CA PHE A 45 13.48 -3.91 -2.10
C PHE A 45 13.62 -5.43 -2.10
N GLU A 46 13.10 -6.05 -1.06
CA GLU A 46 12.92 -7.49 -0.95
C GLU A 46 11.42 -7.84 -1.01
N LEU A 47 11.08 -8.96 -1.65
CA LEU A 47 9.73 -9.53 -1.58
C LEU A 47 9.68 -10.55 -0.45
N ALA A 48 9.08 -10.17 0.66
CA ALA A 48 8.90 -11.02 1.83
C ALA A 48 7.41 -11.16 2.16
N GLY A 49 6.94 -12.38 2.40
CA GLY A 49 5.51 -12.64 2.65
C GLY A 49 4.57 -12.23 1.52
N GLY A 50 5.12 -11.90 0.33
CA GLY A 50 4.37 -11.35 -0.81
C GLY A 50 4.14 -9.84 -0.71
N MET A 51 4.92 -9.12 0.10
CA MET A 51 4.91 -7.67 0.29
C MET A 51 6.27 -7.07 -0.08
N ILE A 52 6.28 -5.81 -0.47
CA ILE A 52 7.51 -5.05 -0.77
C ILE A 52 8.10 -4.54 0.53
N VAL A 53 9.31 -5.00 0.87
CA VAL A 53 10.04 -4.54 2.06
C VAL A 53 11.22 -3.68 1.63
N VAL A 54 11.33 -2.48 2.20
CA VAL A 54 12.38 -1.50 1.97
C VAL A 54 13.05 -1.11 3.28
N GLN A 55 14.29 -0.61 3.20
CA GLN A 55 14.99 0.00 4.34
C GLN A 55 14.62 1.50 4.41
N ALA A 56 14.16 1.95 5.57
CA ALA A 56 13.90 3.36 5.86
C ALA A 56 14.39 3.71 7.27
N SER A 57 14.49 5.00 7.57
CA SER A 57 14.87 5.49 8.89
C SER A 57 13.77 6.30 9.51
N VAL A 58 13.52 6.07 10.80
CA VAL A 58 12.58 6.81 11.63
C VAL A 58 13.30 7.24 12.91
N ASN A 59 13.35 8.55 13.17
CA ASN A 59 13.98 9.14 14.36
C ASN A 59 15.46 8.69 14.55
N GLY A 60 16.18 8.45 13.44
CA GLY A 60 17.57 7.99 13.44
C GLY A 60 17.75 6.46 13.54
N GLU A 61 16.68 5.69 13.70
CA GLU A 61 16.72 4.23 13.70
C GLU A 61 16.35 3.70 12.31
N THR A 62 17.21 2.87 11.73
CA THR A 62 17.00 2.24 10.42
C THR A 62 16.45 0.83 10.57
N GLY A 63 15.45 0.48 9.78
CA GLY A 63 14.88 -0.85 9.78
C GLY A 63 14.00 -1.14 8.56
N ASN A 64 13.34 -2.30 8.58
CA ASN A 64 12.51 -2.78 7.49
C ASN A 64 11.11 -2.20 7.59
N PHE A 65 10.61 -1.71 6.47
CA PHE A 65 9.25 -1.20 6.33
C PHE A 65 8.57 -1.84 5.13
N ILE A 66 7.28 -2.12 5.25
CA ILE A 66 6.45 -2.50 4.11
C ILE A 66 6.04 -1.22 3.36
N LEU A 67 6.32 -1.16 2.05
CA LEU A 67 5.84 -0.07 1.20
C LEU A 67 4.40 -0.36 0.78
N ASP A 68 3.46 0.38 1.36
CA ASP A 68 2.02 0.11 1.28
C ASP A 68 1.25 1.33 0.77
N THR A 69 0.91 1.34 -0.52
CA THR A 69 0.11 2.42 -1.13
C THR A 69 -1.35 2.44 -0.68
N GLY A 70 -1.78 1.41 0.05
CA GLY A 70 -3.07 1.32 0.71
C GLY A 70 -3.07 1.88 2.14
N ALA A 71 -1.89 2.20 2.71
CA ALA A 71 -1.77 2.84 4.02
C ALA A 71 -1.83 4.37 3.94
N PRO A 72 -2.36 5.06 4.95
CA PRO A 72 -2.53 6.52 4.91
C PRO A 72 -1.21 7.30 5.04
N GLY A 73 -0.22 6.75 5.73
CA GLY A 73 1.05 7.41 5.99
C GLY A 73 2.02 6.47 6.71
N ILE A 74 2.82 6.99 7.62
CA ILE A 74 3.71 6.17 8.43
C ILE A 74 2.87 5.44 9.48
N VAL A 75 3.02 4.12 9.53
CA VAL A 75 2.48 3.26 10.59
C VAL A 75 3.67 2.60 11.25
N LEU A 76 3.86 2.77 12.55
CA LEU A 76 4.92 2.12 13.31
C LEU A 76 4.35 0.93 14.07
N ASP A 77 5.15 -0.10 14.23
CA ASP A 77 4.82 -1.23 15.07
C ASP A 77 4.74 -0.79 16.53
N ALA A 78 3.68 -1.19 17.21
CA ALA A 78 3.48 -0.94 18.63
C ALA A 78 4.36 -1.85 19.52
N LYS A 79 5.14 -2.78 18.97
CA LYS A 79 6.07 -3.73 19.66
C LYS A 79 5.44 -4.43 20.86
N ASN A 80 4.19 -4.83 20.75
CA ASN A 80 3.40 -5.41 21.84
C ASN A 80 3.20 -4.49 23.07
N ASP A 81 3.60 -3.24 23.00
CA ASP A 81 3.32 -2.28 24.04
C ASP A 81 1.85 -1.87 24.02
N ALA A 82 1.24 -1.83 25.18
CA ALA A 82 -0.13 -1.33 25.30
C ALA A 82 -0.13 0.18 24.99
N PHE A 83 -0.66 0.54 23.84
CA PHE A 83 -0.90 1.95 23.51
C PHE A 83 -2.36 2.34 23.77
N VAL A 84 -2.57 3.59 24.11
CA VAL A 84 -3.93 4.14 24.20
C VAL A 84 -4.43 4.36 22.77
N ALA A 85 -5.47 3.62 22.37
CA ALA A 85 -6.09 3.84 21.07
C ALA A 85 -6.65 5.26 20.98
N SER A 86 -6.15 6.03 20.02
CA SER A 86 -6.61 7.43 19.79
C SER A 86 -7.85 7.45 18.93
N TYR A 87 -8.04 6.45 18.07
CA TYR A 87 -9.20 6.31 17.18
C TYR A 87 -9.33 4.89 16.62
N LYS A 88 -10.42 4.66 15.89
CA LYS A 88 -10.66 3.41 15.20
C LYS A 88 -10.40 3.57 13.71
N GLY A 89 -9.54 2.71 13.16
CA GLY A 89 -9.29 2.57 11.73
C GLY A 89 -10.10 1.45 11.13
N GLY A 90 -10.42 1.55 9.84
CA GLY A 90 -11.02 0.44 9.08
C GLY A 90 -9.94 -0.41 8.42
N SER A 91 -10.19 -1.72 8.32
CA SER A 91 -9.47 -2.64 7.44
C SER A 91 -10.46 -3.36 6.53
N VAL A 92 -9.95 -4.20 5.63
CA VAL A 92 -10.82 -4.97 4.71
C VAL A 92 -11.79 -5.88 5.47
N ASN A 93 -11.39 -6.41 6.60
CA ASN A 93 -12.20 -7.38 7.37
C ASN A 93 -12.70 -6.85 8.71
N GLY A 94 -12.45 -5.56 9.06
CA GLY A 94 -12.90 -5.09 10.36
C GLY A 94 -12.40 -3.72 10.80
N ILE A 95 -12.44 -3.50 12.10
CA ILE A 95 -12.05 -2.24 12.75
C ILE A 95 -10.79 -2.50 13.57
N LEU A 96 -9.81 -1.60 13.45
CA LEU A 96 -8.55 -1.61 14.18
C LEU A 96 -8.53 -0.52 15.24
N ASN A 97 -7.88 -0.79 16.36
CA ASN A 97 -7.49 0.24 17.32
C ASN A 97 -6.17 0.85 16.87
N VAL A 98 -6.14 2.16 16.69
CA VAL A 98 -4.98 2.89 16.16
C VAL A 98 -4.53 3.92 17.17
N GLY A 99 -3.26 3.87 17.56
CA GLY A 99 -2.59 4.89 18.31
C GLY A 99 -2.03 5.99 17.42
N GLN A 100 -1.60 7.09 18.00
CA GLN A 100 -0.91 8.19 17.31
C GLN A 100 0.48 8.39 17.89
N VAL A 101 1.42 8.73 17.03
CA VAL A 101 2.81 9.02 17.40
C VAL A 101 3.35 10.18 16.57
N LEU A 102 4.19 11.01 17.18
CA LEU A 102 4.93 12.04 16.47
C LEU A 102 6.24 11.43 15.94
N VAL A 103 6.38 11.36 14.63
CA VAL A 103 7.63 11.03 13.94
C VAL A 103 8.39 12.34 13.76
N LYS A 104 9.55 12.46 14.41
CA LYS A 104 10.37 13.70 14.37
C LYS A 104 11.15 13.80 13.06
N ASP A 105 11.59 12.67 12.55
CA ASP A 105 12.38 12.55 11.33
C ASP A 105 12.08 11.21 10.65
N PHE A 106 11.80 11.26 9.35
CA PHE A 106 11.60 10.08 8.51
C PHE A 106 12.38 10.22 7.23
N GLN A 107 13.07 9.18 6.81
CA GLN A 107 13.83 9.17 5.56
C GLN A 107 13.69 7.86 4.79
N LEU A 108 13.36 7.98 3.49
CA LEU A 108 13.37 6.91 2.51
C LEU A 108 13.95 7.43 1.19
N GLY A 109 15.24 7.23 0.96
CA GLY A 109 15.93 7.83 -0.18
C GLY A 109 15.85 9.37 -0.16
N ILE A 110 15.28 10.00 -1.20
CA ILE A 110 15.03 11.45 -1.26
C ILE A 110 13.78 11.90 -0.52
N ILE A 111 12.94 10.95 -0.09
CA ILE A 111 11.73 11.26 0.66
C ILE A 111 12.14 11.54 2.09
N HIS A 112 11.89 12.76 2.55
CA HIS A 112 12.25 13.22 3.88
C HIS A 112 11.10 14.02 4.47
N GLU A 113 10.65 13.65 5.66
CA GLU A 113 9.57 14.31 6.39
C GLU A 113 10.01 14.61 7.81
N GLU A 114 9.90 15.87 8.20
CA GLU A 114 10.16 16.32 9.57
C GLU A 114 8.86 16.58 10.32
N LYS A 115 8.78 16.11 11.57
CA LYS A 115 7.64 16.35 12.48
C LYS A 115 6.29 15.96 11.88
N THR A 116 6.24 14.80 11.27
CA THR A 116 5.00 14.25 10.71
C THR A 116 4.25 13.38 11.72
N GLN A 117 2.95 13.28 11.56
CA GLN A 117 2.14 12.39 12.38
C GLN A 117 2.18 10.97 11.82
N GLY A 118 2.50 10.02 12.68
CA GLY A 118 2.41 8.59 12.39
C GLY A 118 1.30 7.93 13.20
N ASN A 119 1.04 6.68 12.87
CA ASN A 119 0.09 5.81 13.54
C ASN A 119 0.83 4.68 14.24
N LEU A 120 0.26 4.15 15.32
CA LEU A 120 0.73 2.96 16.01
C LEU A 120 -0.27 1.83 15.80
N LEU A 121 0.23 0.68 15.40
CA LEU A 121 -0.56 -0.51 15.17
C LEU A 121 0.27 -1.76 15.49
N ASP A 122 -0.35 -2.78 16.06
CA ASP A 122 0.28 -4.08 16.18
C ASP A 122 0.40 -4.73 14.79
N VAL A 123 1.61 -4.84 14.29
CA VAL A 123 1.93 -5.45 12.99
C VAL A 123 2.74 -6.74 13.11
N HIS A 124 2.82 -7.32 14.31
CA HIS A 124 3.59 -8.55 14.57
C HIS A 124 3.22 -9.71 13.61
N HIS A 125 1.95 -9.81 13.22
CA HIS A 125 1.52 -10.82 12.24
C HIS A 125 2.14 -10.61 10.85
N LEU A 126 2.54 -9.36 10.49
CA LEU A 126 3.25 -9.05 9.24
C LEU A 126 4.72 -9.49 9.36
N GLU A 127 5.36 -9.31 10.53
CA GLU A 127 6.70 -9.84 10.80
C GLU A 127 6.74 -11.36 10.60
N LEU A 128 5.75 -12.07 11.17
CA LEU A 128 5.62 -13.51 10.98
C LEU A 128 5.40 -13.90 9.51
N ALA A 129 4.64 -13.10 8.76
CA ALA A 129 4.40 -13.34 7.35
C ALA A 129 5.64 -13.07 6.48
N CYS A 130 6.43 -12.03 6.81
CA CYS A 130 7.67 -11.68 6.13
C CYS A 130 8.87 -12.53 6.57
N GLY A 131 8.83 -13.12 7.78
CA GLY A 131 9.96 -13.85 8.37
C GLY A 131 11.13 -12.94 8.77
N MET A 132 10.86 -11.66 9.04
CA MET A 132 11.84 -10.66 9.47
C MET A 132 11.16 -9.59 10.33
N ASP A 133 11.96 -8.86 11.11
CA ASP A 133 11.47 -7.72 11.88
C ASP A 133 10.96 -6.61 10.95
N ILE A 134 9.77 -6.07 11.23
CA ILE A 134 9.12 -5.00 10.48
C ILE A 134 8.86 -3.83 11.44
N MET A 135 9.52 -2.70 11.22
CA MET A 135 9.31 -1.49 12.02
C MET A 135 7.98 -0.80 11.73
N GLY A 136 7.36 -1.09 10.58
CA GLY A 136 6.07 -0.49 10.23
C GLY A 136 5.76 -0.50 8.73
N LEU A 137 4.84 0.37 8.32
CA LEU A 137 4.42 0.56 6.94
C LEU A 137 4.62 2.00 6.50
N ILE A 138 4.88 2.19 5.21
CA ILE A 138 5.05 3.51 4.56
C ILE A 138 3.95 3.70 3.53
N GLY A 139 3.14 4.76 3.69
CA GLY A 139 1.98 5.01 2.84
C GLY A 139 1.88 6.43 2.28
N TYR A 140 0.67 6.78 1.91
CA TYR A 140 0.32 7.95 1.09
C TYR A 140 0.93 9.28 1.56
N GLU A 141 0.83 9.64 2.84
CA GLU A 141 1.23 10.99 3.32
C GLU A 141 2.70 11.32 3.00
N VAL A 142 3.58 10.33 3.05
CA VAL A 142 5.00 10.52 2.70
C VAL A 142 5.27 10.31 1.20
N LEU A 143 4.38 9.66 0.47
CA LEU A 143 4.54 9.40 -0.96
C LEU A 143 3.89 10.46 -1.85
N LYS A 144 2.92 11.25 -1.36
CA LYS A 144 2.03 12.12 -2.14
C LYS A 144 2.73 13.21 -2.96
N GLY A 145 3.96 13.61 -2.58
CA GLY A 145 4.77 14.60 -3.31
C GLY A 145 5.63 14.00 -4.43
N TYR A 146 5.56 12.68 -4.62
CA TYR A 146 6.51 11.96 -5.46
C TYR A 146 5.79 11.15 -6.55
N GLU A 147 6.55 10.81 -7.58
CA GLU A 147 6.29 9.68 -8.45
C GLU A 147 7.10 8.49 -7.92
N VAL A 148 6.41 7.44 -7.52
CA VAL A 148 7.01 6.22 -6.99
C VAL A 148 6.95 5.13 -8.06
N VAL A 149 8.11 4.65 -8.48
CA VAL A 149 8.27 3.62 -9.51
C VAL A 149 8.58 2.29 -8.86
N PHE A 150 7.75 1.32 -9.11
CA PHE A 150 7.91 -0.07 -8.72
C PHE A 150 8.56 -0.83 -9.88
N ASP A 151 9.89 -0.95 -9.86
CA ASP A 151 10.68 -1.67 -10.88
C ASP A 151 10.91 -3.11 -10.40
N PHE A 152 9.90 -3.95 -10.59
CA PHE A 152 9.96 -5.35 -10.16
C PHE A 152 11.05 -6.17 -10.84
N PRO A 153 11.29 -6.03 -12.16
CA PRO A 153 12.38 -6.75 -12.82
C PRO A 153 13.76 -6.51 -12.18
N ASN A 154 13.99 -5.31 -11.65
CA ASN A 154 15.26 -4.93 -11.05
C ASN A 154 15.24 -4.89 -9.51
N HIS A 155 14.14 -5.31 -8.87
CA HIS A 155 13.96 -5.33 -7.41
C HIS A 155 14.30 -3.98 -6.75
N ARG A 156 13.78 -2.87 -7.32
CA ARG A 156 14.02 -1.53 -6.78
C ARG A 156 12.78 -0.64 -6.87
N ILE A 157 12.70 0.27 -5.92
CA ILE A 157 11.81 1.43 -5.95
C ILE A 157 12.63 2.62 -6.41
N GLN A 158 12.08 3.45 -7.30
CA GLN A 158 12.65 4.74 -7.62
C GLN A 158 11.67 5.83 -7.20
N ALA A 159 12.14 6.83 -6.48
CA ALA A 159 11.36 7.98 -6.09
C ALA A 159 11.85 9.23 -6.83
N PHE A 160 10.92 9.93 -7.50
CA PHE A 160 11.16 11.20 -8.18
C PHE A 160 10.22 12.26 -7.59
N LYS A 161 10.64 13.50 -7.44
CA LYS A 161 9.67 14.57 -7.16
C LYS A 161 8.65 14.63 -8.30
N SER A 162 7.37 14.70 -7.94
CA SER A 162 6.29 14.71 -8.94
C SER A 162 6.47 15.85 -9.95
N GLY A 163 6.19 15.57 -11.24
CA GLY A 163 6.38 16.51 -12.33
C GLY A 163 7.82 16.63 -12.84
N THR A 164 8.78 15.88 -12.29
CA THR A 164 10.15 15.84 -12.83
C THR A 164 10.16 15.14 -14.19
N THR A 165 10.73 15.78 -15.20
CA THR A 165 10.87 15.17 -16.53
C THR A 165 11.93 14.08 -16.47
N ARG A 166 11.55 12.84 -16.74
CA ARG A 166 12.46 11.72 -16.89
C ARG A 166 13.01 11.68 -18.31
N SER A 167 14.22 12.18 -18.51
CA SER A 167 14.86 12.23 -19.83
C SER A 167 15.32 10.85 -20.35
N SER A 168 15.39 9.84 -19.48
CA SER A 168 15.97 8.54 -19.80
C SER A 168 14.97 7.40 -19.95
N MET A 169 13.69 7.59 -19.66
CA MET A 169 12.69 6.52 -19.76
C MET A 169 11.97 6.53 -21.12
N GLN A 170 11.80 5.34 -21.69
CA GLN A 170 10.93 5.13 -22.84
C GLN A 170 9.49 5.58 -22.50
N LYS A 171 8.68 5.86 -23.52
CA LYS A 171 7.27 6.19 -23.30
C LYS A 171 6.56 5.01 -22.61
N PRO A 172 5.69 5.27 -21.62
CA PRO A 172 4.93 4.21 -20.98
C PRO A 172 3.98 3.55 -22.01
N THR A 173 3.82 2.25 -21.91
CA THR A 173 2.85 1.48 -22.71
C THR A 173 1.42 1.91 -22.38
N LEU A 174 1.17 2.27 -21.13
CA LEU A 174 -0.14 2.70 -20.66
C LEU A 174 0.00 3.85 -19.64
N ALA A 175 -0.86 4.86 -19.79
CA ALA A 175 -1.03 5.95 -18.83
C ALA A 175 -2.50 6.06 -18.44
N LEU A 176 -2.77 5.99 -17.13
CA LEU A 176 -4.11 5.98 -16.55
C LEU A 176 -4.26 7.14 -15.55
N PRO A 177 -5.30 7.96 -15.64
CA PRO A 177 -5.64 8.84 -14.54
C PRO A 177 -6.17 8.01 -13.37
N PHE A 178 -5.88 8.45 -12.16
CA PHE A 178 -6.49 7.90 -10.96
C PHE A 178 -7.21 8.98 -10.14
N MET A 179 -8.13 8.56 -9.33
CA MET A 179 -8.77 9.36 -8.29
C MET A 179 -8.24 8.89 -6.94
N LEU A 180 -8.15 9.79 -5.97
CA LEU A 180 -7.92 9.39 -4.60
C LEU A 180 -9.27 9.06 -3.94
N CYS A 181 -9.35 7.90 -3.33
CA CYS A 181 -10.41 7.50 -2.44
C CYS A 181 -9.81 7.49 -1.02
N GLY A 182 -10.01 8.59 -0.28
CA GLY A 182 -9.15 8.89 0.86
C GLY A 182 -7.70 9.04 0.41
N HIS A 183 -6.86 8.11 0.83
CA HIS A 183 -5.42 8.04 0.47
C HIS A 183 -5.11 7.01 -0.62
N VAL A 184 -6.07 6.15 -0.99
CA VAL A 184 -5.87 5.07 -1.95
C VAL A 184 -6.00 5.57 -3.38
N PRO A 185 -5.00 5.36 -4.26
CA PRO A 185 -5.12 5.63 -5.69
C PRO A 185 -6.09 4.64 -6.35
N VAL A 186 -7.14 5.13 -6.99
CA VAL A 186 -8.18 4.31 -7.62
C VAL A 186 -8.24 4.54 -9.11
N ILE A 187 -8.09 3.48 -9.88
CA ILE A 187 -8.23 3.48 -11.34
C ILE A 187 -9.53 2.80 -11.77
N VAL A 188 -10.00 3.14 -12.97
CA VAL A 188 -11.16 2.50 -13.56
C VAL A 188 -10.71 1.41 -14.53
N GLY A 189 -11.25 0.20 -14.33
CA GLY A 189 -10.98 -0.95 -15.18
C GLY A 189 -12.25 -1.75 -15.50
N LYS A 190 -12.04 -2.88 -16.17
CA LYS A 190 -13.05 -3.93 -16.35
C LYS A 190 -12.46 -5.25 -15.91
N VAL A 191 -13.21 -6.03 -15.13
CA VAL A 191 -12.85 -7.38 -14.72
C VAL A 191 -14.01 -8.31 -15.03
N GLY A 192 -13.76 -9.36 -15.80
CA GLY A 192 -14.81 -10.27 -16.28
C GLY A 192 -15.91 -9.53 -17.07
N GLY A 193 -15.54 -8.50 -17.83
CA GLY A 193 -16.47 -7.65 -18.60
C GLY A 193 -17.23 -6.62 -17.76
N LYS A 194 -17.06 -6.54 -16.44
CA LYS A 194 -17.73 -5.59 -15.56
C LYS A 194 -16.85 -4.39 -15.27
N ARG A 195 -17.41 -3.17 -15.39
CA ARG A 195 -16.70 -1.95 -14.95
C ARG A 195 -16.53 -1.98 -13.44
N VAL A 196 -15.32 -1.66 -12.97
CA VAL A 196 -14.92 -1.69 -11.56
C VAL A 196 -13.99 -0.53 -11.24
N PHE A 197 -14.04 -0.08 -9.99
CA PHE A 197 -13.10 0.85 -9.39
C PHE A 197 -12.06 0.04 -8.59
N LEU A 198 -10.80 0.12 -9.00
CA LEU A 198 -9.71 -0.70 -8.48
C LEU A 198 -8.70 0.18 -7.75
N GLY A 199 -8.59 0.01 -6.43
CA GLY A 199 -7.52 0.61 -5.63
C GLY A 199 -6.18 -0.05 -5.94
N LEU A 200 -5.10 0.74 -5.96
CA LEU A 200 -3.74 0.24 -6.07
C LEU A 200 -3.17 0.09 -4.66
N ASP A 201 -2.79 -1.14 -4.31
CA ASP A 201 -2.40 -1.52 -2.96
C ASP A 201 -1.15 -2.40 -2.97
N SER A 202 0.03 -1.78 -2.83
CA SER A 202 1.30 -2.52 -2.78
C SER A 202 1.52 -3.27 -1.46
N GLY A 203 0.72 -3.02 -0.43
CA GLY A 203 0.68 -3.80 0.81
C GLY A 203 -0.16 -5.07 0.71
N ALA A 204 -0.91 -5.25 -0.38
CA ALA A 204 -1.73 -6.45 -0.59
C ALA A 204 -0.97 -7.52 -1.36
N SER A 205 -0.78 -8.71 -0.76
CA SER A 205 -0.13 -9.87 -1.40
C SER A 205 -1.01 -10.55 -2.47
N VAL A 206 -2.27 -10.12 -2.66
CA VAL A 206 -3.26 -10.66 -3.59
C VAL A 206 -4.08 -9.55 -4.23
N ASN A 207 -4.66 -9.81 -5.42
CA ASN A 207 -5.72 -8.96 -5.93
C ASN A 207 -7.05 -9.35 -5.28
N VAL A 208 -7.89 -8.35 -5.02
CA VAL A 208 -9.19 -8.52 -4.34
C VAL A 208 -10.30 -7.97 -5.22
N LEU A 209 -11.45 -8.61 -5.21
CA LEU A 209 -12.72 -8.07 -5.71
C LEU A 209 -13.81 -8.23 -4.64
N ASP A 210 -14.74 -7.30 -4.63
CA ASP A 210 -15.93 -7.43 -3.79
C ASP A 210 -16.68 -8.72 -4.16
N ARG A 211 -17.10 -9.48 -3.15
CA ARG A 211 -17.77 -10.80 -3.32
C ARG A 211 -18.97 -10.76 -4.25
N LYS A 212 -19.63 -9.61 -4.44
CA LYS A 212 -20.74 -9.45 -5.40
C LYS A 212 -20.32 -9.75 -6.84
N TYR A 213 -19.03 -9.56 -7.19
CA TYR A 213 -18.52 -9.80 -8.54
C TYR A 213 -18.32 -11.28 -8.84
N PHE A 214 -18.15 -12.14 -7.83
CA PHE A 214 -18.03 -13.58 -8.06
C PHE A 214 -19.20 -14.13 -8.87
N LYS A 215 -20.44 -13.74 -8.54
CA LYS A 215 -21.64 -14.16 -9.29
C LYS A 215 -21.85 -13.38 -10.60
N LYS A 216 -21.36 -12.12 -10.67
CA LYS A 216 -21.54 -11.26 -11.85
C LYS A 216 -20.60 -11.58 -13.00
N ILE A 217 -19.44 -12.15 -12.73
CA ILE A 217 -18.47 -12.60 -13.74
C ILE A 217 -18.94 -13.95 -14.27
N LYS A 218 -19.05 -14.09 -15.60
CA LYS A 218 -19.47 -15.34 -16.24
C LYS A 218 -18.55 -16.50 -15.87
N ALA A 219 -19.09 -17.70 -15.71
CA ALA A 219 -18.30 -18.88 -15.36
C ALA A 219 -17.18 -19.17 -16.38
N ALA A 220 -17.43 -18.93 -17.67
CA ALA A 220 -16.43 -19.08 -18.72
C ALA A 220 -15.20 -18.15 -18.58
N ASN A 221 -15.33 -17.05 -17.82
CA ASN A 221 -14.24 -16.11 -17.56
C ASN A 221 -13.55 -16.36 -16.21
N ARG A 222 -13.87 -17.47 -15.55
CA ARG A 222 -13.26 -17.87 -14.26
C ARG A 222 -12.74 -19.31 -14.37
N SER A 223 -11.53 -19.51 -13.88
CA SER A 223 -10.92 -20.85 -13.75
C SER A 223 -10.29 -21.00 -12.37
N ASN A 224 -9.83 -22.20 -12.04
CA ASN A 224 -9.15 -22.53 -10.79
C ASN A 224 -9.89 -22.02 -9.54
N VAL A 225 -11.22 -22.18 -9.55
CA VAL A 225 -12.09 -21.73 -8.44
C VAL A 225 -11.82 -22.60 -7.21
N LYS A 226 -11.47 -21.99 -6.10
CA LYS A 226 -11.25 -22.68 -4.81
C LYS A 226 -11.46 -21.74 -3.61
N GLN A 227 -11.59 -22.32 -2.42
CA GLN A 227 -11.55 -21.57 -1.17
C GLN A 227 -10.11 -21.36 -0.74
N GLU A 228 -9.84 -20.17 -0.20
CA GLU A 228 -8.53 -19.76 0.35
C GLU A 228 -8.74 -19.01 1.66
N LEU A 229 -7.69 -18.95 2.50
CA LEU A 229 -7.67 -18.10 3.68
C LEU A 229 -7.09 -16.74 3.31
N LEU A 230 -7.82 -15.68 3.69
CA LEU A 230 -7.39 -14.29 3.59
C LEU A 230 -7.29 -13.72 4.99
N THR A 231 -6.13 -13.15 5.33
CA THR A 231 -5.90 -12.44 6.60
C THR A 231 -5.64 -10.97 6.26
N GLY A 232 -6.39 -10.07 6.88
CA GLY A 232 -6.14 -8.62 6.82
C GLY A 232 -5.27 -8.15 7.99
N LEU A 233 -5.15 -6.85 8.14
CA LEU A 233 -4.38 -6.23 9.24
C LEU A 233 -4.95 -6.54 10.63
N GLU A 234 -6.23 -6.86 10.74
CA GLU A 234 -6.86 -7.32 12.00
C GLU A 234 -6.43 -8.73 12.43
N ASN A 235 -5.50 -9.36 11.68
CA ASN A 235 -4.97 -10.70 11.94
C ASN A 235 -6.02 -11.81 12.08
N THR A 236 -7.23 -11.59 11.56
CA THR A 236 -8.32 -12.58 11.59
C THR A 236 -8.44 -13.26 10.22
N PRO A 237 -8.16 -14.58 10.13
CA PRO A 237 -8.27 -15.29 8.87
C PRO A 237 -9.73 -15.51 8.49
N ASN A 238 -10.11 -15.13 7.28
CA ASN A 238 -11.42 -15.36 6.71
C ASN A 238 -11.33 -16.35 5.53
N GLN A 239 -12.31 -17.24 5.43
CA GLN A 239 -12.43 -18.14 4.30
C GLN A 239 -13.11 -17.38 3.14
N VAL A 240 -12.44 -17.31 2.00
CA VAL A 240 -12.89 -16.56 0.82
C VAL A 240 -12.82 -17.42 -0.43
N MET A 241 -13.66 -17.11 -1.42
CA MET A 241 -13.55 -17.70 -2.74
C MET A 241 -12.38 -17.04 -3.49
N ALA A 242 -11.67 -17.82 -4.29
CA ALA A 242 -10.64 -17.32 -5.19
C ALA A 242 -10.81 -17.94 -6.58
N ALA A 243 -10.49 -17.18 -7.61
CA ALA A 243 -10.52 -17.63 -9.01
C ALA A 243 -9.53 -16.84 -9.86
N ASP A 244 -9.05 -17.47 -10.94
CA ASP A 244 -8.35 -16.77 -11.99
C ASP A 244 -9.39 -16.17 -12.94
N VAL A 245 -9.27 -14.87 -13.23
CA VAL A 245 -10.17 -14.15 -14.13
C VAL A 245 -9.42 -13.77 -15.41
N THR A 246 -9.97 -14.16 -16.55
CA THR A 246 -9.31 -14.03 -17.86
C THR A 246 -9.47 -12.65 -18.51
N GLU A 247 -10.49 -11.89 -18.13
CA GLU A 247 -10.81 -10.57 -18.72
C GLU A 247 -10.55 -9.43 -17.73
N THR A 248 -9.29 -9.10 -17.51
CA THR A 248 -8.96 -7.81 -16.83
C THR A 248 -8.46 -6.82 -17.88
N ARG A 249 -9.10 -5.65 -17.97
CA ARG A 249 -8.77 -4.61 -18.94
C ARG A 249 -8.64 -3.25 -18.26
N LEU A 250 -7.57 -2.54 -18.63
CA LEU A 250 -7.34 -1.15 -18.26
C LEU A 250 -7.37 -0.32 -19.56
N ARG A 251 -8.39 0.50 -19.76
CA ARG A 251 -8.72 1.13 -21.05
C ARG A 251 -8.82 0.08 -22.18
N SER A 252 -7.99 0.21 -23.22
CA SER A 252 -7.90 -0.73 -24.35
C SER A 252 -6.96 -1.90 -24.08
N THR A 253 -6.09 -1.83 -23.08
CA THR A 253 -5.08 -2.85 -22.78
C THR A 253 -5.70 -4.00 -21.98
N SER A 254 -5.57 -5.22 -22.52
CA SER A 254 -5.93 -6.45 -21.81
C SER A 254 -4.73 -6.92 -21.01
N LEU A 255 -4.96 -7.25 -19.75
CA LEU A 255 -3.94 -7.85 -18.90
C LEU A 255 -4.03 -9.38 -18.98
N PRO A 256 -2.93 -10.10 -18.72
CA PRO A 256 -2.97 -11.55 -18.56
C PRO A 256 -4.01 -11.98 -17.52
N PRO A 257 -4.46 -13.25 -17.54
CA PRO A 257 -5.32 -13.78 -16.50
C PRO A 257 -4.70 -13.54 -15.11
N MET A 258 -5.48 -12.97 -14.21
CA MET A 258 -5.03 -12.68 -12.85
C MET A 258 -5.92 -13.38 -11.82
N ARG A 259 -5.28 -13.85 -10.75
CA ARG A 259 -5.99 -14.39 -9.61
C ARG A 259 -6.57 -13.28 -8.75
N TYR A 260 -7.85 -13.45 -8.38
CA TYR A 260 -8.57 -12.60 -7.45
C TYR A 260 -9.12 -13.42 -6.30
N VAL A 261 -9.09 -12.88 -5.11
CA VAL A 261 -9.90 -13.33 -3.98
C VAL A 261 -11.14 -12.45 -3.88
N PHE A 262 -12.26 -13.07 -3.47
CA PHE A 262 -13.56 -12.40 -3.42
C PHE A 262 -14.01 -12.30 -1.97
N THR A 263 -13.96 -11.09 -1.41
CA THR A 263 -14.35 -10.82 -0.01
C THR A 263 -15.33 -9.66 0.07
N ASP A 264 -15.91 -9.41 1.22
CA ASP A 264 -16.75 -8.25 1.45
C ASP A 264 -15.90 -7.00 1.59
N LEU A 265 -16.13 -6.02 0.72
CA LEU A 265 -15.50 -4.71 0.78
C LEU A 265 -16.47 -3.63 1.30
N GLY A 266 -17.47 -4.00 2.08
CA GLY A 266 -18.44 -3.09 2.68
C GLY A 266 -17.78 -1.96 3.47
N CYS A 267 -16.82 -2.30 4.34
CA CYS A 267 -16.08 -1.31 5.13
C CYS A 267 -15.37 -0.25 4.26
N LEU A 268 -14.91 -0.61 3.05
CA LEU A 268 -14.29 0.34 2.12
C LEU A 268 -15.34 1.28 1.50
N ARG A 269 -16.55 0.78 1.26
CA ARG A 269 -17.62 1.60 0.65
C ARG A 269 -18.22 2.61 1.62
N ASP A 270 -18.35 2.21 2.88
CA ASP A 270 -19.05 3.02 3.88
C ASP A 270 -18.21 4.20 4.38
N ASN A 271 -16.89 4.14 4.16
CA ASN A 271 -15.92 5.14 4.63
C ASN A 271 -15.47 6.14 3.56
N PHE A 272 -15.88 5.97 2.31
CA PHE A 272 -15.42 6.82 1.19
C PHE A 272 -16.58 7.23 0.27
N ASP A 273 -16.46 8.42 -0.33
CA ASP A 273 -17.41 8.95 -1.31
C ASP A 273 -17.44 8.14 -2.62
N ILE A 274 -16.40 7.36 -2.89
CA ILE A 274 -16.26 6.49 -4.07
C ILE A 274 -16.17 5.05 -3.60
N ALA A 275 -17.08 4.19 -4.10
CA ALA A 275 -17.03 2.78 -3.79
C ALA A 275 -15.83 2.11 -4.48
N ILE A 276 -14.86 1.59 -3.70
CA ILE A 276 -13.83 0.69 -4.20
C ILE A 276 -14.47 -0.69 -4.43
N ASP A 277 -14.39 -1.20 -5.67
CA ASP A 277 -14.93 -2.51 -6.05
C ASP A 277 -13.90 -3.64 -5.92
N GLY A 278 -12.61 -3.29 -5.85
CA GLY A 278 -11.52 -4.24 -5.69
C GLY A 278 -10.18 -3.54 -5.48
N LEU A 279 -9.16 -4.35 -5.22
CA LEU A 279 -7.77 -3.92 -5.02
C LEU A 279 -6.87 -4.68 -5.99
N LEU A 280 -5.93 -3.99 -6.58
CA LEU A 280 -4.81 -4.54 -7.34
C LEU A 280 -3.58 -4.57 -6.42
N GLY A 281 -3.25 -5.75 -5.95
CA GLY A 281 -2.10 -6.02 -5.10
C GLY A 281 -0.84 -6.38 -5.87
N ILE A 282 0.14 -6.96 -5.18
CA ILE A 282 1.44 -7.37 -5.74
C ILE A 282 1.32 -8.15 -7.06
N PRO A 283 0.34 -9.06 -7.28
CA PRO A 283 0.22 -9.74 -8.58
C PRO A 283 -0.01 -8.81 -9.77
N PHE A 284 -0.53 -7.60 -9.55
CA PHE A 284 -0.64 -6.58 -10.59
C PHE A 284 0.70 -5.90 -10.88
N PHE A 285 1.51 -5.64 -9.86
CA PHE A 285 2.80 -4.97 -10.01
C PHE A 285 3.91 -5.90 -10.52
N LYS A 286 3.81 -7.18 -10.15
CA LYS A 286 4.83 -8.19 -10.43
C LYS A 286 5.16 -8.29 -11.93
N ASP A 287 6.43 -8.51 -12.24
CA ASP A 287 6.99 -8.74 -13.58
C ASP A 287 6.88 -7.54 -14.54
N LYS A 288 6.63 -6.33 -14.03
CA LYS A 288 6.56 -5.10 -14.84
C LYS A 288 7.08 -3.89 -14.08
N VAL A 289 7.22 -2.77 -14.78
CA VAL A 289 7.50 -1.47 -14.16
C VAL A 289 6.19 -0.71 -14.09
N VAL A 290 5.78 -0.33 -12.89
CA VAL A 290 4.58 0.47 -12.64
C VAL A 290 4.97 1.70 -11.86
N SER A 291 4.51 2.89 -12.21
CA SER A 291 4.66 4.06 -11.36
C SER A 291 3.32 4.68 -10.98
N ILE A 292 3.31 5.28 -9.80
CA ILE A 292 2.21 6.10 -9.28
C ILE A 292 2.76 7.50 -9.08
N ASP A 293 2.38 8.44 -9.96
CA ASP A 293 2.67 9.86 -9.80
C ASP A 293 1.50 10.52 -9.06
N TYR A 294 1.68 10.73 -7.78
CA TYR A 294 0.63 11.28 -6.92
C TYR A 294 0.30 12.74 -7.24
N GLY A 295 1.28 13.54 -7.62
CA GLY A 295 1.07 14.94 -7.96
C GLY A 295 0.33 15.11 -9.28
N GLN A 296 0.66 14.32 -10.31
CA GLN A 296 -0.05 14.33 -11.59
C GLN A 296 -1.34 13.49 -11.56
N LYS A 297 -1.57 12.69 -10.51
CA LYS A 297 -2.67 11.72 -10.39
C LYS A 297 -2.72 10.76 -11.58
N LYS A 298 -1.58 10.17 -11.90
CA LYS A 298 -1.43 9.23 -13.01
C LYS A 298 -0.68 7.98 -12.59
N VAL A 299 -1.12 6.86 -13.12
CA VAL A 299 -0.41 5.59 -13.09
C VAL A 299 0.17 5.34 -14.47
N PHE A 300 1.43 4.96 -14.51
CA PHE A 300 2.10 4.58 -15.75
C PHE A 300 2.54 3.12 -15.66
N ILE A 301 2.49 2.42 -16.79
CA ILE A 301 2.94 1.04 -16.92
C ILE A 301 3.90 0.97 -18.10
N TRP A 302 5.03 0.32 -17.91
CA TRP A 302 6.00 -0.04 -18.93
C TRP A 302 6.09 -1.56 -19.00
N GLU A 303 6.16 -2.08 -20.22
CA GLU A 303 6.38 -3.50 -20.54
C GLU A 303 7.80 -3.69 -21.07
#